data_71b2523201f7b1bd35a11cbe4844b83d
#
_entry.id   71b2523201f7b1bd35a11cbe4844b83d
#
_cell.length_a   1.000
_cell.length_b   1.000
_cell.length_c   1.000
_cell.angle_alpha   90.00
_cell.angle_beta   90.00
_cell.angle_gamma   90.00
#
_symmetry.space_group_name_H-M   'P 1'
#
loop_
_entity.id
_entity.type
_entity.pdbx_description
1 polymer ?
#
loop_
_entity_poly.entity_id
_entity_poly.type
_entity_poly.pdbx_seq_one_letter_code
_entity_poly.pdbx_strand_id
1 'polypeptide(L)'
;MSQAPYARVLFIGPGLGRGASAERLQQRVEALLGEAHLHDSEQDGFWQAIDEAPRPLLVVDLEPRADAAHRDWLRERIAERGDGAEVFVVCTALEDTWLDGLSALLAHREAHLPCSDVPPVPAHHAWSQIPPHAQRLLLCNGPRCTRKGALGLWKTLRQRLKAAGKLECDGGVHITRSQCQFPCDLGPTASLYPQGEWYGIRDEAAVIRLVDERL
;
A
#
# COMPACT_ATOMS: atom_id res chain seq x y z
N MET A 1 29.50 12.03 15.09
CA MET A 1 28.45 11.13 14.59
C MET A 1 27.27 11.32 15.55
N SER A 2 26.20 12.00 15.11
CA SER A 2 25.00 12.14 15.94
C SER A 2 24.34 10.78 16.04
N GLN A 3 24.25 10.25 17.25
CA GLN A 3 23.54 9.00 17.55
C GLN A 3 22.11 9.13 17.02
N ALA A 4 21.61 8.12 16.30
CA ALA A 4 20.23 8.09 15.86
C ALA A 4 19.35 8.24 17.13
N PRO A 5 18.31 9.08 17.15
CA PRO A 5 17.50 9.34 18.35
C PRO A 5 16.54 8.18 18.66
N TYR A 6 16.65 7.10 17.93
CA TYR A 6 15.89 5.87 18.14
C TYR A 6 16.79 4.85 18.83
N ALA A 7 16.26 4.18 19.84
CA ALA A 7 16.93 3.04 20.46
C ALA A 7 17.03 1.84 19.48
N ARG A 8 16.07 1.79 18.53
CA ARG A 8 16.06 0.79 17.46
C ARG A 8 15.49 1.36 16.16
N VAL A 9 16.06 0.94 15.03
CA VAL A 9 15.49 1.12 13.69
C VAL A 9 15.19 -0.27 13.12
N LEU A 10 13.93 -0.53 12.77
CA LEU A 10 13.45 -1.79 12.26
C LEU A 10 12.94 -1.60 10.84
N PHE A 11 13.41 -2.41 9.91
CA PHE A 11 12.99 -2.39 8.52
C PHE A 11 12.01 -3.52 8.26
N ILE A 12 10.85 -3.18 7.69
CA ILE A 12 9.85 -4.15 7.27
C ILE A 12 9.59 -4.01 5.77
N GLY A 13 9.29 -5.10 5.11
CA GLY A 13 8.91 -5.07 3.70
C GLY A 13 8.85 -6.46 3.10
N PRO A 14 8.21 -6.60 1.92
CA PRO A 14 8.04 -7.89 1.28
C PRO A 14 9.40 -8.47 0.84
N GLY A 15 9.61 -9.75 1.16
CA GLY A 15 10.80 -10.51 0.74
C GLY A 15 12.11 -10.12 1.40
N LEU A 16 12.12 -9.37 2.52
CA LEU A 16 13.35 -8.95 3.20
C LEU A 16 14.13 -10.09 3.86
N GLY A 17 13.55 -11.26 3.99
CA GLY A 17 14.24 -12.44 4.53
C GLY A 17 15.07 -13.22 3.51
N ARG A 18 15.08 -12.84 2.22
CA ARG A 18 15.65 -13.69 1.16
C ARG A 18 16.26 -12.88 0.00
N GLY A 19 17.39 -13.44 -0.50
CA GLY A 19 18.00 -13.03 -1.75
C GLY A 19 18.97 -11.85 -1.66
N ALA A 20 19.74 -11.66 -2.73
CA ALA A 20 20.87 -10.73 -2.80
C ALA A 20 20.49 -9.24 -2.54
N SER A 21 19.24 -8.85 -2.72
CA SER A 21 18.78 -7.47 -2.41
C SER A 21 18.62 -7.27 -0.90
N ALA A 22 18.09 -8.26 -0.18
CA ALA A 22 17.99 -8.22 1.27
C ALA A 22 19.38 -8.23 1.91
N GLU A 23 20.31 -9.05 1.42
CA GLU A 23 21.70 -9.08 1.90
C GLU A 23 22.42 -7.75 1.70
N ARG A 24 22.26 -7.11 0.53
CA ARG A 24 22.85 -5.78 0.28
C ARG A 24 22.25 -4.70 1.18
N LEU A 25 20.95 -4.75 1.42
CA LEU A 25 20.30 -3.83 2.34
C LEU A 25 20.82 -4.04 3.76
N GLN A 26 20.90 -5.28 4.21
CA GLN A 26 21.45 -5.63 5.52
C GLN A 26 22.85 -5.05 5.70
N GLN A 27 23.77 -5.30 4.78
CA GLN A 27 25.13 -4.78 4.84
C GLN A 27 25.18 -3.24 4.90
N ARG A 28 24.30 -2.56 4.15
CA ARG A 28 24.23 -1.08 4.18
C ARG A 28 23.68 -0.56 5.50
N VAL A 29 22.67 -1.21 6.06
CA VAL A 29 22.09 -0.87 7.36
C VAL A 29 23.11 -1.08 8.46
N GLU A 30 23.77 -2.25 8.49
CA GLU A 30 24.85 -2.56 9.45
C GLU A 30 25.99 -1.56 9.38
N ALA A 31 26.43 -1.17 8.19
CA ALA A 31 27.48 -0.18 8.01
C ALA A 31 27.09 1.21 8.55
N LEU A 32 25.81 1.56 8.52
CA LEU A 32 25.32 2.86 8.96
C LEU A 32 24.93 2.90 10.44
N LEU A 33 24.27 1.85 10.93
CA LEU A 33 23.66 1.81 12.27
C LEU A 33 24.41 0.89 13.24
N GLY A 34 25.35 0.06 12.76
CA GLY A 34 26.08 -0.94 13.56
C GLY A 34 25.35 -2.27 13.69
N GLU A 35 24.05 -2.29 13.48
CA GLU A 35 23.21 -3.49 13.51
C GLU A 35 22.08 -3.36 12.46
N ALA A 36 21.53 -4.48 12.00
CA ALA A 36 20.41 -4.48 11.05
C ALA A 36 19.27 -5.38 11.55
N HIS A 37 18.10 -4.80 11.62
CA HIS A 37 16.85 -5.49 11.97
C HIS A 37 15.90 -5.43 10.78
N LEU A 38 15.93 -6.48 9.94
CA LEU A 38 15.12 -6.62 8.73
C LEU A 38 14.10 -7.74 8.91
N HIS A 39 12.84 -7.45 8.66
CA HIS A 39 11.75 -8.42 8.80
C HIS A 39 10.90 -8.47 7.54
N ASP A 40 10.62 -9.69 7.10
CA ASP A 40 9.72 -9.92 5.98
C ASP A 40 8.27 -9.66 6.40
N SER A 41 7.65 -8.66 5.79
CA SER A 41 6.26 -8.29 6.09
C SER A 41 5.22 -9.33 5.65
N GLU A 42 5.63 -10.35 4.87
CA GLU A 42 4.79 -11.51 4.52
C GLU A 42 4.75 -12.58 5.63
N GLN A 43 5.49 -12.38 6.73
CA GLN A 43 5.57 -13.30 7.86
C GLN A 43 5.12 -12.60 9.15
N ASP A 44 4.40 -13.30 10.01
CA ASP A 44 3.86 -12.72 11.27
C ASP A 44 4.94 -12.26 12.27
N GLY A 45 6.17 -12.74 12.13
CA GLY A 45 7.28 -12.43 13.05
C GLY A 45 7.65 -10.94 13.14
N PHE A 46 7.31 -10.11 12.15
CA PHE A 46 7.60 -8.68 12.21
C PHE A 46 6.77 -7.95 13.28
N TRP A 47 5.54 -8.39 13.55
CA TRP A 47 4.73 -7.82 14.63
C TRP A 47 5.37 -8.06 15.99
N GLN A 48 5.84 -9.29 16.25
CA GLN A 48 6.57 -9.60 17.45
C GLN A 48 7.83 -8.76 17.60
N ALA A 49 8.58 -8.57 16.51
CA ALA A 49 9.77 -7.72 16.50
C ALA A 49 9.46 -6.25 16.84
N ILE A 50 8.30 -5.72 16.40
CA ILE A 50 7.83 -4.38 16.78
C ILE A 50 7.48 -4.33 18.29
N ASP A 51 6.77 -5.34 18.79
CA ASP A 51 6.32 -5.39 20.18
C ASP A 51 7.50 -5.47 21.17
N GLU A 52 8.53 -6.26 20.83
CA GLU A 52 9.70 -6.51 21.69
C GLU A 52 10.84 -5.49 21.53
N ALA A 53 10.78 -4.63 20.51
CA ALA A 53 11.85 -3.67 20.26
C ALA A 53 11.96 -2.60 21.34
N PRO A 54 13.18 -2.17 21.71
CA PRO A 54 13.38 -1.05 22.63
C PRO A 54 12.86 0.26 22.04
N ARG A 55 12.38 1.17 22.91
CA ARG A 55 11.85 2.48 22.55
C ARG A 55 12.88 3.59 22.81
N PRO A 56 12.89 4.70 22.07
CA PRO A 56 12.05 5.00 20.90
C PRO A 56 12.39 4.10 19.70
N LEU A 57 11.37 3.64 18.97
CA LEU A 57 11.48 2.77 17.81
C LEU A 57 11.11 3.53 16.53
N LEU A 58 11.95 3.40 15.49
CA LEU A 58 11.56 3.76 14.13
C LEU A 58 11.30 2.50 13.30
N VAL A 59 10.11 2.38 12.74
CA VAL A 59 9.74 1.38 11.74
C VAL A 59 9.86 2.00 10.36
N VAL A 60 10.77 1.48 9.54
CA VAL A 60 10.97 1.88 8.15
C VAL A 60 10.26 0.85 7.27
N ASP A 61 9.15 1.25 6.69
CA ASP A 61 8.37 0.41 5.78
C ASP A 61 8.86 0.55 4.34
N LEU A 62 9.27 -0.57 3.77
CA LEU A 62 9.80 -0.70 2.42
C LEU A 62 8.76 -1.23 1.42
N GLU A 63 7.45 -1.24 1.76
CA GLU A 63 6.40 -1.62 0.83
C GLU A 63 6.39 -0.65 -0.37
N PRO A 64 6.74 -1.11 -1.59
CA PRO A 64 6.93 -0.20 -2.73
C PRO A 64 5.61 0.39 -3.25
N ARG A 65 4.47 -0.12 -2.79
CA ARG A 65 3.13 0.35 -3.17
C ARG A 65 2.40 1.01 -2.00
N ALA A 66 3.12 1.32 -0.91
CA ALA A 66 2.54 2.04 0.20
C ALA A 66 1.97 3.40 -0.27
N ASP A 67 0.80 3.72 0.22
CA ASP A 67 0.18 5.03 0.11
C ASP A 67 -0.15 5.56 1.52
N ALA A 68 -0.70 6.75 1.61
CA ALA A 68 -1.05 7.35 2.90
C ALA A 68 -2.02 6.47 3.71
N ALA A 69 -2.96 5.79 3.03
CA ALA A 69 -3.90 4.90 3.71
C ALA A 69 -3.20 3.66 4.28
N HIS A 70 -2.22 3.09 3.56
CA HIS A 70 -1.39 1.99 4.07
C HIS A 70 -0.56 2.41 5.28
N ARG A 71 0.10 3.57 5.21
CA ARG A 71 0.89 4.11 6.32
C ARG A 71 0.03 4.32 7.56
N ASP A 72 -1.13 4.94 7.41
CA ASP A 72 -2.02 5.23 8.53
C ASP A 72 -2.60 3.93 9.11
N TRP A 73 -2.94 2.94 8.27
CA TRP A 73 -3.32 1.60 8.71
C TRP A 73 -2.20 0.92 9.52
N LEU A 74 -0.94 0.99 9.08
CA LEU A 74 0.19 0.41 9.81
C LEU A 74 0.36 1.05 11.20
N ARG A 75 0.25 2.39 11.27
CA ARG A 75 0.31 3.14 12.54
C ARG A 75 -0.82 2.75 13.48
N GLU A 76 -2.05 2.60 12.95
CA GLU A 76 -3.20 2.12 13.73
C GLU A 76 -2.96 0.73 14.30
N ARG A 77 -2.48 -0.21 13.48
CA ARG A 77 -2.20 -1.58 13.94
C ARG A 77 -1.11 -1.62 15.02
N ILE A 78 -0.11 -0.77 14.93
CA ILE A 78 0.93 -0.64 15.97
C ILE A 78 0.31 -0.06 17.26
N ALA A 79 -0.49 0.99 17.17
CA ALA A 79 -1.14 1.60 18.31
C ALA A 79 -2.10 0.64 19.05
N GLU A 80 -2.84 -0.18 18.33
CA GLU A 80 -3.74 -1.21 18.91
C GLU A 80 -2.99 -2.28 19.72
N ARG A 81 -1.73 -2.54 19.40
CA ARG A 81 -0.92 -3.58 20.05
C ARG A 81 -0.24 -3.11 21.34
N GLY A 82 0.00 -1.83 21.49
CA GLY A 82 0.74 -1.33 22.64
C GLY A 82 0.75 0.19 22.81
N ASP A 83 -0.37 0.87 22.60
CA ASP A 83 -0.56 2.32 22.65
C ASP A 83 0.22 3.17 21.63
N GLY A 84 1.16 2.59 20.91
CA GLY A 84 2.01 3.28 19.93
C GLY A 84 3.00 4.28 20.55
N ALA A 85 3.18 4.26 21.87
CA ALA A 85 4.06 5.20 22.55
C ALA A 85 5.51 5.04 22.08
N GLU A 86 6.15 6.17 21.73
CA GLU A 86 7.52 6.24 21.24
C GLU A 86 7.82 5.32 20.04
N VAL A 87 6.78 4.98 19.25
CA VAL A 87 6.93 4.29 17.96
C VAL A 87 6.61 5.25 16.81
N PHE A 88 7.50 5.27 15.83
CA PHE A 88 7.40 6.12 14.65
C PHE A 88 7.43 5.26 13.41
N VAL A 89 6.71 5.69 12.37
CA VAL A 89 6.65 5.00 11.07
C VAL A 89 7.06 5.96 9.96
N VAL A 90 7.87 5.47 9.04
CA VAL A 90 8.14 6.12 7.75
C VAL A 90 7.99 5.09 6.63
N CYS A 91 7.25 5.44 5.56
CA CYS A 91 7.08 4.60 4.39
C CYS A 91 7.94 5.16 3.25
N THR A 92 8.91 4.40 2.79
CA THR A 92 9.86 4.85 1.76
C THR A 92 9.20 5.20 0.43
N ALA A 93 8.07 4.59 0.11
CA ALA A 93 7.30 4.89 -1.10
C ALA A 93 6.64 6.28 -1.10
N LEU A 94 6.57 6.95 0.07
CA LEU A 94 5.98 8.28 0.25
C LEU A 94 7.05 9.38 0.42
N GLU A 95 8.33 9.01 0.47
CA GLU A 95 9.41 9.92 0.83
C GLU A 95 10.45 10.05 -0.29
N ASP A 96 10.55 11.24 -0.86
CA ASP A 96 11.56 11.53 -1.89
C ASP A 96 13.00 11.41 -1.35
N THR A 97 13.20 11.67 -0.06
CA THR A 97 14.51 11.53 0.61
C THR A 97 15.06 10.12 0.59
N TRP A 98 14.21 9.11 0.35
CA TRP A 98 14.67 7.74 0.13
C TRP A 98 15.59 7.62 -1.11
N LEU A 99 15.37 8.44 -2.13
CA LEU A 99 16.19 8.49 -3.35
C LEU A 99 17.62 8.98 -3.06
N ASP A 100 17.77 9.84 -2.05
CA ASP A 100 19.06 10.33 -1.57
C ASP A 100 19.78 9.33 -0.64
N GLY A 101 19.08 8.25 -0.31
CA GLY A 101 19.61 7.13 0.46
C GLY A 101 19.17 7.10 1.91
N LEU A 102 19.55 6.00 2.57
CA LEU A 102 19.13 5.69 3.93
C LEU A 102 19.50 6.77 4.96
N SER A 103 20.68 7.37 4.84
CA SER A 103 21.11 8.44 5.76
C SER A 103 20.23 9.68 5.68
N ALA A 104 19.80 10.05 4.46
CA ALA A 104 18.90 11.18 4.24
C ALA A 104 17.52 10.89 4.81
N LEU A 105 16.97 9.71 4.56
CA LEU A 105 15.70 9.27 5.13
C LEU A 105 15.72 9.35 6.66
N LEU A 106 16.74 8.79 7.31
CA LEU A 106 16.88 8.78 8.77
C LEU A 106 17.09 10.17 9.37
N ALA A 107 17.62 11.13 8.60
CA ALA A 107 17.78 12.51 9.01
C ALA A 107 16.48 13.34 8.88
N HIS A 108 15.58 12.96 7.96
CA HIS A 108 14.33 13.67 7.68
C HIS A 108 13.24 13.31 8.70
N ARG A 109 13.37 13.88 9.90
CA ARG A 109 12.51 13.57 11.06
C ARG A 109 11.05 13.89 10.89
N GLU A 110 10.73 14.89 10.10
CA GLU A 110 9.37 15.31 9.82
C GLU A 110 8.54 14.23 9.10
N ALA A 111 9.23 13.32 8.39
CA ALA A 111 8.62 12.17 7.74
C ALA A 111 8.33 11.00 8.71
N HIS A 112 8.89 11.02 9.92
CA HIS A 112 8.74 9.97 10.92
C HIS A 112 7.49 10.23 11.75
N LEU A 113 6.36 9.69 11.33
CA LEU A 113 5.07 9.95 11.97
C LEU A 113 4.87 9.08 13.22
N PRO A 114 4.51 9.66 14.37
CA PRO A 114 4.25 8.91 15.59
C PRO A 114 3.02 8.02 15.46
N CYS A 115 3.03 6.88 16.14
CA CYS A 115 1.85 5.99 16.19
C CYS A 115 0.87 6.40 17.29
N SER A 116 1.29 7.21 18.26
CA SER A 116 0.47 7.65 19.39
C SER A 116 -0.59 8.70 19.07
N ASP A 117 -0.49 9.39 17.92
CA ASP A 117 -1.43 10.42 17.49
C ASP A 117 -2.49 9.93 16.49
N VAL A 118 -2.53 8.62 16.25
CA VAL A 118 -3.53 8.01 15.38
C VAL A 118 -4.88 8.03 16.11
N PRO A 119 -5.95 8.58 15.50
CA PRO A 119 -7.27 8.53 16.11
C PRO A 119 -7.71 7.09 16.40
N PRO A 120 -8.43 6.84 17.48
CA PRO A 120 -8.96 5.51 17.78
C PRO A 120 -9.77 4.98 16.58
N VAL A 121 -9.47 3.75 16.16
CA VAL A 121 -10.21 3.11 15.07
C VAL A 121 -11.62 2.81 15.55
N PRO A 122 -12.67 3.32 14.88
CA PRO A 122 -14.04 2.95 15.24
C PRO A 122 -14.23 1.44 15.09
N ALA A 123 -15.03 0.82 15.97
CA ALA A 123 -15.33 -0.61 15.92
C ALA A 123 -15.86 -1.09 14.54
N HIS A 124 -16.46 -0.16 13.79
CA HIS A 124 -16.93 -0.37 12.42
C HIS A 124 -16.37 0.74 11.52
N HIS A 125 -15.23 0.50 10.92
CA HIS A 125 -14.62 1.40 9.93
C HIS A 125 -14.73 0.84 8.50
N ALA A 126 -14.47 1.67 7.51
CA ALA A 126 -14.65 1.32 6.10
C ALA A 126 -13.85 0.06 5.67
N TRP A 127 -12.76 -0.27 6.33
CA TRP A 127 -11.92 -1.43 6.00
C TRP A 127 -12.40 -2.75 6.60
N SER A 128 -13.35 -2.70 7.55
CA SER A 128 -13.96 -3.90 8.14
C SER A 128 -15.29 -4.30 7.51
N GLN A 129 -15.75 -3.55 6.50
CA GLN A 129 -17.01 -3.80 5.83
C GLN A 129 -16.84 -3.90 4.32
N ILE A 130 -17.46 -4.90 3.73
CA ILE A 130 -17.57 -5.01 2.27
C ILE A 130 -18.63 -4.00 1.81
N PRO A 131 -18.32 -3.04 0.94
CA PRO A 131 -19.32 -2.12 0.40
C PRO A 131 -20.43 -2.90 -0.30
N PRO A 132 -21.72 -2.53 -0.14
CA PRO A 132 -22.80 -3.16 -0.86
C PRO A 132 -22.61 -2.98 -2.36
N HIS A 133 -22.84 -4.06 -3.12
CA HIS A 133 -22.72 -4.07 -4.59
C HIS A 133 -23.39 -5.31 -5.17
N ALA A 134 -23.87 -5.22 -6.42
CA ALA A 134 -24.37 -6.34 -7.19
C ALA A 134 -23.31 -6.92 -8.13
N GLN A 135 -22.36 -6.08 -8.57
CA GLN A 135 -21.31 -6.47 -9.50
C GLN A 135 -19.92 -6.07 -8.98
N ARG A 136 -18.91 -6.82 -9.37
CA ARG A 136 -17.52 -6.50 -9.05
C ARG A 136 -16.70 -6.43 -10.32
N LEU A 137 -16.05 -5.28 -10.53
CA LEU A 137 -15.17 -5.05 -11.65
C LEU A 137 -13.71 -4.96 -11.18
N LEU A 138 -12.85 -5.78 -11.74
CA LEU A 138 -11.42 -5.78 -11.49
C LEU A 138 -10.71 -5.18 -12.70
N LEU A 139 -10.06 -4.03 -12.52
CA LEU A 139 -9.23 -3.42 -13.57
C LEU A 139 -7.76 -3.80 -13.39
N CYS A 140 -7.16 -4.37 -14.41
CA CYS A 140 -5.75 -4.74 -14.41
C CYS A 140 -4.85 -3.50 -14.28
N ASN A 141 -4.03 -3.49 -13.23
CA ASN A 141 -3.02 -2.47 -12.97
C ASN A 141 -1.59 -3.05 -12.99
N GLY A 142 -1.40 -4.19 -13.65
CA GLY A 142 -0.07 -4.72 -13.89
C GLY A 142 0.78 -3.78 -14.75
N PRO A 143 2.13 -3.89 -14.75
CA PRO A 143 3.03 -2.90 -15.37
C PRO A 143 2.71 -2.58 -16.84
N ARG A 144 2.31 -3.59 -17.62
CA ARG A 144 1.97 -3.39 -19.06
C ARG A 144 0.67 -2.61 -19.25
N CYS A 145 -0.36 -2.89 -18.43
CA CYS A 145 -1.62 -2.16 -18.46
C CYS A 145 -1.45 -0.73 -17.96
N THR A 146 -0.64 -0.51 -16.92
CA THR A 146 -0.30 0.82 -16.41
C THR A 146 0.36 1.67 -17.49
N ARG A 147 1.32 1.13 -18.24
CA ARG A 147 1.95 1.82 -19.39
C ARG A 147 0.96 2.14 -20.52
N LYS A 148 -0.13 1.39 -20.63
CA LYS A 148 -1.22 1.63 -21.58
C LYS A 148 -2.32 2.55 -21.03
N GLY A 149 -2.07 3.25 -19.90
CA GLY A 149 -2.96 4.25 -19.35
C GLY A 149 -4.01 3.74 -18.35
N ALA A 150 -3.87 2.53 -17.81
CA ALA A 150 -4.85 1.95 -16.88
C ALA A 150 -5.23 2.87 -15.70
N LEU A 151 -4.29 3.67 -15.17
CA LEU A 151 -4.57 4.59 -14.05
C LEU A 151 -5.48 5.76 -14.44
N GLY A 152 -5.32 6.30 -15.65
CA GLY A 152 -6.22 7.32 -16.18
C GLY A 152 -7.63 6.76 -16.37
N LEU A 153 -7.73 5.59 -17.00
CA LEU A 153 -9.00 4.89 -17.23
C LEU A 153 -9.70 4.50 -15.91
N TRP A 154 -8.94 4.14 -14.88
CA TRP A 154 -9.47 3.94 -13.54
C TRP A 154 -10.16 5.19 -12.98
N LYS A 155 -9.54 6.36 -13.12
CA LYS A 155 -10.14 7.64 -12.67
C LYS A 155 -11.42 7.94 -13.42
N THR A 156 -11.42 7.80 -14.75
CA THR A 156 -12.61 7.98 -15.57
C THR A 156 -13.72 7.02 -15.19
N LEU A 157 -13.41 5.75 -14.96
CA LEU A 157 -14.36 4.73 -14.53
C LEU A 157 -15.03 5.09 -13.18
N ARG A 158 -14.24 5.47 -12.18
CA ARG A 158 -14.78 5.92 -10.88
C ARG A 158 -15.69 7.13 -11.02
N GLN A 159 -15.27 8.11 -11.79
CA GLN A 159 -16.07 9.34 -12.01
C GLN A 159 -17.40 9.04 -12.68
N ARG A 160 -17.40 8.18 -13.71
CA ARG A 160 -18.61 7.78 -14.42
C ARG A 160 -19.56 6.98 -13.54
N LEU A 161 -19.09 5.99 -12.81
CA LEU A 161 -19.90 5.21 -11.88
C LEU A 161 -20.48 6.08 -10.76
N LYS A 162 -19.69 7.02 -10.25
CA LYS A 162 -20.17 7.99 -9.25
C LYS A 162 -21.27 8.88 -9.82
N ALA A 163 -21.08 9.42 -11.03
CA ALA A 163 -22.09 10.27 -11.68
C ALA A 163 -23.38 9.49 -11.99
N ALA A 164 -23.29 8.20 -12.29
CA ALA A 164 -24.42 7.32 -12.51
C ALA A 164 -25.09 6.82 -11.20
N GLY A 165 -24.55 7.16 -10.02
CA GLY A 165 -25.04 6.66 -8.72
C GLY A 165 -24.84 5.16 -8.52
N LYS A 166 -23.88 4.55 -9.22
CA LYS A 166 -23.66 3.10 -9.23
C LYS A 166 -22.35 2.67 -8.54
N LEU A 167 -21.56 3.61 -8.02
CA LEU A 167 -20.28 3.28 -7.37
C LEU A 167 -20.49 2.83 -5.93
N GLU A 168 -20.10 1.59 -5.63
CA GLU A 168 -20.01 1.05 -4.26
C GLU A 168 -21.31 1.26 -3.45
N CYS A 169 -22.45 0.96 -4.05
CA CYS A 169 -23.77 1.06 -3.45
C CYS A 169 -24.60 -0.21 -3.68
N ASP A 170 -25.74 -0.32 -3.01
CA ASP A 170 -26.67 -1.43 -3.21
C ASP A 170 -27.14 -1.49 -4.68
N GLY A 171 -27.09 -2.67 -5.27
CA GLY A 171 -27.35 -2.86 -6.70
C GLY A 171 -26.28 -2.29 -7.65
N GLY A 172 -25.24 -1.65 -7.12
CA GLY A 172 -24.19 -1.01 -7.90
C GLY A 172 -22.96 -1.89 -8.13
N VAL A 173 -21.83 -1.23 -8.38
CA VAL A 173 -20.57 -1.86 -8.80
C VAL A 173 -19.45 -1.54 -7.79
N HIS A 174 -18.85 -2.57 -7.23
CA HIS A 174 -17.59 -2.46 -6.49
C HIS A 174 -16.41 -2.59 -7.46
N ILE A 175 -15.56 -1.57 -7.52
CA ILE A 175 -14.41 -1.57 -8.43
C ILE A 175 -13.09 -1.67 -7.68
N THR A 176 -12.17 -2.50 -8.18
CA THR A 176 -10.86 -2.74 -7.58
C THR A 176 -9.78 -2.78 -8.65
N ARG A 177 -8.63 -2.17 -8.37
CA ARG A 177 -7.43 -2.41 -9.19
C ARG A 177 -6.83 -3.76 -8.79
N SER A 178 -6.43 -4.56 -9.78
CA SER A 178 -5.79 -5.84 -9.56
C SER A 178 -4.34 -5.84 -10.05
N GLN A 179 -3.58 -6.85 -9.66
CA GLN A 179 -2.32 -7.20 -10.30
C GLN A 179 -2.57 -7.62 -11.76
N CYS A 180 -1.55 -8.17 -12.44
CA CYS A 180 -1.68 -8.62 -13.82
C CYS A 180 -2.74 -9.72 -13.95
N GLN A 181 -3.80 -9.44 -14.71
CA GLN A 181 -4.88 -10.40 -14.98
C GLN A 181 -4.63 -11.25 -16.22
N PHE A 182 -3.64 -10.85 -17.07
CA PHE A 182 -3.44 -11.55 -18.33
C PHE A 182 -4.76 -11.74 -19.14
N PRO A 183 -4.83 -11.61 -20.49
CA PRO A 183 -3.73 -11.40 -21.43
C PRO A 183 -3.41 -9.91 -21.67
N CYS A 184 -2.11 -9.56 -21.68
CA CYS A 184 -1.65 -8.17 -21.75
C CYS A 184 -1.87 -7.49 -23.11
N ASP A 185 -2.00 -8.27 -24.19
CA ASP A 185 -2.19 -7.72 -25.55
C ASP A 185 -3.56 -7.07 -25.73
N LEU A 186 -4.55 -7.52 -24.96
CA LEU A 186 -5.89 -6.92 -24.94
C LEU A 186 -6.00 -5.73 -23.96
N GLY A 187 -4.94 -5.49 -23.17
CA GLY A 187 -4.97 -4.53 -22.09
C GLY A 187 -5.02 -3.05 -22.50
N PRO A 188 -5.43 -2.19 -21.57
CA PRO A 188 -5.87 -2.53 -20.21
C PRO A 188 -7.10 -3.44 -20.18
N THR A 189 -7.03 -4.54 -19.38
CA THR A 189 -8.14 -5.49 -19.27
C THR A 189 -8.93 -5.25 -18.00
N ALA A 190 -10.24 -5.49 -18.07
CA ALA A 190 -11.10 -5.57 -16.90
C ALA A 190 -11.91 -6.86 -16.94
N SER A 191 -12.16 -7.44 -15.76
CA SER A 191 -13.06 -8.58 -15.60
C SER A 191 -14.23 -8.19 -14.71
N LEU A 192 -15.45 -8.59 -15.12
CA LEU A 192 -16.71 -8.29 -14.47
C LEU A 192 -17.35 -9.56 -13.90
N TYR A 193 -17.72 -9.48 -12.65
CA TYR A 193 -18.39 -10.57 -11.92
C TYR A 193 -19.75 -10.11 -11.37
N PRO A 194 -20.73 -11.04 -11.26
CA PRO A 194 -20.65 -12.49 -11.40
C PRO A 194 -20.65 -13.01 -12.84
N GLN A 195 -20.77 -12.16 -13.86
CA GLN A 195 -20.94 -12.57 -15.27
C GLN A 195 -19.72 -13.34 -15.82
N GLY A 196 -18.52 -13.12 -15.29
CA GLY A 196 -17.28 -13.71 -15.79
C GLY A 196 -16.81 -13.10 -17.13
N GLU A 197 -17.32 -11.93 -17.48
CA GLU A 197 -17.00 -11.26 -18.73
C GLU A 197 -15.68 -10.51 -18.67
N TRP A 198 -14.98 -10.41 -19.79
CA TRP A 198 -13.70 -9.72 -19.93
C TRP A 198 -13.76 -8.64 -20.99
N TYR A 199 -13.13 -7.49 -20.70
CA TYR A 199 -13.13 -6.31 -21.56
C TYR A 199 -11.71 -5.79 -21.77
N GLY A 200 -11.38 -5.41 -23.01
CA GLY A 200 -10.23 -4.57 -23.31
C GLY A 200 -10.64 -3.11 -23.26
N ILE A 201 -10.17 -2.39 -22.25
CA ILE A 201 -10.51 -0.97 -22.04
C ILE A 201 -9.33 -0.12 -22.53
N ARG A 202 -9.31 0.25 -23.81
CA ARG A 202 -8.17 0.93 -24.41
C ARG A 202 -8.22 2.45 -24.36
N ASP A 203 -9.40 3.01 -24.15
CA ASP A 203 -9.66 4.44 -24.17
C ASP A 203 -10.88 4.81 -23.31
N GLU A 204 -11.13 6.08 -23.14
CA GLU A 204 -12.28 6.59 -22.38
C GLU A 204 -13.61 6.19 -23.01
N ALA A 205 -13.69 6.09 -24.34
CA ALA A 205 -14.91 5.67 -25.03
C ALA A 205 -15.27 4.22 -24.66
N ALA A 206 -14.28 3.34 -24.50
CA ALA A 206 -14.50 1.98 -24.02
C ALA A 206 -14.98 1.96 -22.55
N VAL A 207 -14.49 2.86 -21.69
CA VAL A 207 -15.01 3.02 -20.32
C VAL A 207 -16.47 3.46 -20.33
N ILE A 208 -16.81 4.45 -21.15
CA ILE A 208 -18.18 4.96 -21.29
C ILE A 208 -19.13 3.86 -21.72
N ARG A 209 -18.79 3.16 -22.79
CA ARG A 209 -19.60 2.01 -23.26
C ARG A 209 -19.78 0.94 -22.18
N LEU A 210 -18.71 0.59 -21.47
CA LEU A 210 -18.79 -0.38 -20.38
C LEU A 210 -19.79 0.04 -19.30
N VAL A 211 -19.73 1.31 -18.87
CA VAL A 211 -20.63 1.84 -17.81
C VAL A 211 -22.09 1.88 -18.29
N ASP A 212 -22.30 2.34 -19.53
CA ASP A 212 -23.65 2.58 -20.04
C ASP A 212 -24.36 1.27 -20.45
N GLU A 213 -23.62 0.27 -20.92
CA GLU A 213 -24.20 -0.96 -21.51
C GLU A 213 -24.15 -2.16 -20.57
N ARG A 214 -23.25 -2.18 -19.56
CA ARG A 214 -22.98 -3.39 -18.76
C ARG A 214 -23.04 -3.18 -17.25
N LEU A 215 -22.86 -1.96 -16.80
CA LEU A 215 -22.84 -1.60 -15.39
C LEU A 215 -24.00 -0.68 -15.02
#